data_a24183073afe7bd71a943c9eda68369d
#
_entry.id   a24183073afe7bd71a943c9eda68369d
#
_cell.length_a   1.000
_cell.length_b   1.000
_cell.length_c   1.000
_cell.angle_alpha   90.00
_cell.angle_beta   90.00
_cell.angle_gamma   90.00
#
_symmetry.space_group_name_H-M   'P 1'
#
loop_
_entity.id
_entity.type
_entity.pdbx_description
1 polymer ?
#
loop_
_entity_poly.entity_id
_entity_poly.type
_entity_poly.pdbx_seq_one_letter_code
_entity_poly.pdbx_strand_id
1 'polypeptide(L)'
;MTDVLREDHEAFRVQVRRFVEREIAPHHTAWEDAGRVPLSLWQAAGQAGLLNTTLPDPYGGGGDFGHAAVLIEELARVNATGVGFSLHSEVVAPYLYVYGNEWQRQRWLPAMAQGQTIGAIAMTEPDVGSDLKAIRTTARRDGGDYVINGAKTFISNGLNCDLVVVVAK
;
A
#
# COMPACT_ATOMS: atom_id res chain seq x y z
N MET A 1 16.84 -7.57 26.36
CA MET A 1 15.81 -7.29 25.35
C MET A 1 16.15 -8.22 24.19
N THR A 2 15.36 -9.26 23.99
CA THR A 2 15.57 -10.19 22.87
C THR A 2 15.38 -9.38 21.58
N ASP A 3 16.41 -9.37 20.72
CA ASP A 3 16.30 -8.80 19.38
C ASP A 3 15.14 -9.47 18.66
N VAL A 4 14.07 -8.72 18.45
CA VAL A 4 12.87 -9.20 17.76
C VAL A 4 13.18 -9.36 16.26
N LEU A 5 14.16 -8.62 15.77
CA LEU A 5 14.59 -8.65 14.38
C LEU A 5 15.76 -9.63 14.20
N ARG A 6 15.73 -10.37 13.11
CA ARG A 6 16.75 -11.33 12.70
C ARG A 6 17.81 -10.66 11.80
N GLU A 7 18.85 -11.38 11.48
CA GLU A 7 19.95 -10.91 10.62
C GLU A 7 19.47 -10.52 9.22
N ASP A 8 18.52 -11.27 8.65
CA ASP A 8 17.89 -10.94 7.35
C ASP A 8 17.11 -9.63 7.38
N HIS A 9 16.41 -9.32 8.48
CA HIS A 9 15.74 -8.04 8.68
C HIS A 9 16.73 -6.87 8.74
N GLU A 10 17.88 -7.06 9.42
CA GLU A 10 18.91 -6.02 9.50
C GLU A 10 19.63 -5.81 8.16
N ALA A 11 19.85 -6.87 7.39
CA ALA A 11 20.35 -6.74 6.02
C ALA A 11 19.37 -5.96 5.13
N PHE A 12 18.06 -6.25 5.24
CA PHE A 12 17.01 -5.52 4.56
C PHE A 12 16.94 -4.05 5.01
N ARG A 13 17.13 -3.77 6.31
CA ARG A 13 17.20 -2.39 6.85
C ARG A 13 18.28 -1.56 6.16
N VAL A 14 19.44 -2.12 5.92
CA VAL A 14 20.52 -1.42 5.21
C VAL A 14 20.10 -1.04 3.80
N GLN A 15 19.42 -1.94 3.10
CA GLN A 15 18.88 -1.69 1.76
C GLN A 15 17.82 -0.60 1.78
N VAL A 16 16.82 -0.71 2.66
CA VAL A 16 15.72 0.26 2.80
C VAL A 16 16.26 1.63 3.15
N ARG A 17 17.17 1.73 4.12
CA ARG A 17 17.78 3.00 4.53
C ARG A 17 18.46 3.71 3.38
N ARG A 18 19.27 3.01 2.60
CA ARG A 18 19.94 3.58 1.42
C ARG A 18 18.93 4.09 0.39
N PHE A 19 17.84 3.34 0.17
CA PHE A 19 16.79 3.75 -0.73
C PHE A 19 16.10 5.03 -0.21
N VAL A 20 15.69 5.05 1.05
CA VAL A 20 15.02 6.20 1.68
C VAL A 20 15.88 7.45 1.63
N GLU A 21 17.17 7.34 1.97
CA GLU A 21 18.11 8.47 1.98
C GLU A 21 18.40 9.03 0.58
N ARG A 22 18.39 8.18 -0.45
CA ARG A 22 18.68 8.60 -1.82
C ARG A 22 17.44 9.03 -2.58
N GLU A 23 16.35 8.29 -2.49
CA GLU A 23 15.19 8.45 -3.37
C GLU A 23 14.03 9.21 -2.70
N ILE A 24 13.96 9.25 -1.37
CA ILE A 24 12.81 9.83 -0.66
C ILE A 24 13.18 11.11 0.08
N ALA A 25 14.10 11.04 1.01
CA ALA A 25 14.40 12.15 1.94
C ALA A 25 14.72 13.48 1.23
N PRO A 26 15.48 13.52 0.12
CA PRO A 26 15.79 14.78 -0.57
C PRO A 26 14.60 15.42 -1.28
N HIS A 27 13.54 14.66 -1.55
CA HIS A 27 12.42 15.07 -2.39
C HIS A 27 11.09 15.17 -1.66
N HIS A 28 11.00 14.62 -0.44
CA HIS A 28 9.74 14.43 0.27
C HIS A 28 8.97 15.74 0.49
N THR A 29 9.63 16.81 0.93
CA THR A 29 8.98 18.11 1.14
C THR A 29 8.32 18.64 -0.15
N ALA A 30 8.99 18.52 -1.30
CA ALA A 30 8.42 18.96 -2.56
C ALA A 30 7.20 18.11 -2.98
N TRP A 31 7.16 16.82 -2.61
CA TRP A 31 6.00 15.97 -2.86
C TRP A 31 4.84 16.28 -1.92
N GLU A 32 5.10 16.65 -0.67
CA GLU A 32 4.08 17.14 0.26
C GLU A 32 3.43 18.42 -0.28
N ASP A 33 4.24 19.38 -0.73
CA ASP A 33 3.75 20.61 -1.36
C ASP A 33 2.92 20.35 -2.64
N ALA A 34 3.33 19.36 -3.43
CA ALA A 34 2.61 18.92 -4.63
C ALA A 34 1.37 18.04 -4.34
N GLY A 35 1.20 17.57 -3.10
CA GLY A 35 0.12 16.68 -2.66
C GLY A 35 0.18 15.28 -3.25
N ARG A 36 1.31 14.86 -3.84
CA ARG A 36 1.46 13.53 -4.43
C ARG A 36 2.91 13.09 -4.56
N VAL A 37 3.11 11.79 -4.48
CA VAL A 37 4.38 11.10 -4.75
C VAL A 37 4.42 10.67 -6.23
N PRO A 38 5.52 10.86 -6.97
CA PRO A 38 5.59 10.50 -8.38
C PRO A 38 5.59 8.99 -8.61
N LEU A 39 5.01 8.55 -9.74
CA LEU A 39 4.97 7.13 -10.13
C LEU A 39 6.37 6.51 -10.25
N SER A 40 7.37 7.30 -10.65
CA SER A 40 8.76 6.84 -10.74
C SER A 40 9.32 6.33 -9.41
N LEU A 41 8.91 6.93 -8.27
CA LEU A 41 9.30 6.42 -6.95
C LEU A 41 8.70 5.04 -6.67
N TRP A 42 7.42 4.83 -7.03
CA TRP A 42 6.77 3.53 -6.87
C TRP A 42 7.48 2.45 -7.68
N GLN A 43 7.81 2.73 -8.93
CA GLN A 43 8.55 1.81 -9.79
C GLN A 43 9.96 1.53 -9.26
N ALA A 44 10.67 2.56 -8.78
CA ALA A 44 11.98 2.38 -8.14
C ALA A 44 11.89 1.51 -6.87
N ALA A 45 10.84 1.70 -6.05
CA ALA A 45 10.59 0.88 -4.87
C ALA A 45 10.28 -0.57 -5.23
N GLY A 46 9.48 -0.80 -6.27
CA GLY A 46 9.20 -2.14 -6.79
C GLY A 46 10.47 -2.84 -7.30
N GLN A 47 11.28 -2.16 -8.09
CA GLN A 47 12.58 -2.67 -8.56
C GLN A 47 13.55 -2.99 -7.41
N ALA A 48 13.47 -2.23 -6.32
CA ALA A 48 14.24 -2.46 -5.12
C ALA A 48 13.63 -3.55 -4.19
N GLY A 49 12.51 -4.19 -4.55
CA GLY A 49 11.84 -5.21 -3.74
C GLY A 49 11.24 -4.70 -2.44
N LEU A 50 10.84 -3.43 -2.39
CA LEU A 50 10.31 -2.79 -1.17
C LEU A 50 8.78 -2.81 -1.09
N LEU A 51 8.09 -3.27 -2.13
CA LEU A 51 6.63 -3.37 -2.16
C LEU A 51 6.18 -4.82 -2.00
N ASN A 52 5.02 -5.03 -1.37
CA ASN A 52 4.43 -6.34 -1.09
C ASN A 52 5.44 -7.32 -0.42
N THR A 53 6.28 -6.82 0.46
CA THR A 53 7.39 -7.59 1.05
C THR A 53 6.93 -8.85 1.77
N THR A 54 5.72 -8.84 2.35
CA THR A 54 5.15 -9.94 3.15
C THR A 54 4.36 -10.97 2.34
N LEU A 55 4.07 -10.71 1.07
CA LEU A 55 3.37 -11.67 0.22
C LEU A 55 4.31 -12.70 -0.40
N PRO A 56 3.86 -13.94 -0.60
CA PRO A 56 4.68 -14.98 -1.22
C PRO A 56 4.93 -14.69 -2.71
N ASP A 57 6.00 -15.28 -3.27
CA ASP A 57 6.22 -15.32 -4.70
C ASP A 57 5.03 -15.99 -5.43
N PRO A 58 4.56 -15.51 -6.58
CA PRO A 58 5.07 -14.39 -7.37
C PRO A 58 4.44 -13.02 -7.02
N TYR A 59 3.76 -12.89 -5.90
CA TYR A 59 2.96 -11.72 -5.54
C TYR A 59 3.74 -10.69 -4.71
N GLY A 60 4.91 -11.06 -4.18
CA GLY A 60 5.74 -10.20 -3.35
C GLY A 60 7.09 -10.82 -3.02
N GLY A 61 7.75 -10.30 -1.99
CA GLY A 61 9.12 -10.65 -1.62
C GLY A 61 9.29 -11.93 -0.78
N GLY A 62 8.19 -12.56 -0.34
CA GLY A 62 8.24 -13.77 0.51
C GLY A 62 8.80 -13.56 1.92
N GLY A 63 8.91 -12.30 2.35
CA GLY A 63 9.33 -11.94 3.70
C GLY A 63 8.21 -12.10 4.74
N ASP A 64 8.45 -11.54 5.91
CA ASP A 64 7.50 -11.55 7.01
C ASP A 64 7.25 -10.14 7.56
N PHE A 65 6.48 -10.06 8.65
CA PHE A 65 6.15 -8.78 9.29
C PHE A 65 7.37 -7.97 9.73
N GLY A 66 8.52 -8.62 10.05
CA GLY A 66 9.77 -7.93 10.37
C GLY A 66 10.27 -7.07 9.22
N HIS A 67 10.15 -7.55 7.97
CA HIS A 67 10.49 -6.78 6.77
C HIS A 67 9.58 -5.55 6.61
N ALA A 68 8.27 -5.73 6.80
CA ALA A 68 7.31 -4.62 6.76
C ALA A 68 7.60 -3.58 7.85
N ALA A 69 7.88 -4.03 9.08
CA ALA A 69 8.22 -3.17 10.20
C ALA A 69 9.48 -2.34 9.92
N VAL A 70 10.51 -2.96 9.37
CA VAL A 70 11.76 -2.26 8.97
C VAL A 70 11.48 -1.16 7.95
N LEU A 71 10.68 -1.44 6.91
CA LEU A 71 10.33 -0.42 5.93
C LEU A 71 9.60 0.77 6.57
N ILE A 72 8.62 0.48 7.45
CA ILE A 72 7.85 1.52 8.15
C ILE A 72 8.77 2.34 9.06
N GLU A 73 9.66 1.71 9.81
CA GLU A 73 10.62 2.41 10.69
C GLU A 73 11.56 3.34 9.91
N GLU A 74 12.11 2.89 8.79
CA GLU A 74 13.03 3.71 8.00
C GLU A 74 12.32 4.88 7.31
N LEU A 75 11.06 4.73 6.87
CA LEU A 75 10.24 5.85 6.40
C LEU A 75 9.94 6.84 7.52
N ALA A 76 9.57 6.34 8.70
CA ALA A 76 9.28 7.17 9.87
C ALA A 76 10.53 7.94 10.36
N ARG A 77 11.71 7.35 10.28
CA ARG A 77 12.98 7.97 10.68
C ARG A 77 13.25 9.30 9.97
N VAL A 78 12.82 9.43 8.72
CA VAL A 78 12.94 10.66 7.93
C VAL A 78 11.63 11.44 7.81
N ASN A 79 10.62 11.06 8.60
CA ASN A 79 9.28 11.65 8.59
C ASN A 79 8.62 11.64 7.19
N ALA A 80 8.82 10.57 6.41
CA ALA A 80 8.28 10.43 5.06
C ALA A 80 6.78 10.02 5.09
N THR A 81 5.94 10.85 5.68
CA THR A 81 4.52 10.57 5.94
C THR A 81 3.65 10.53 4.68
N GLY A 82 4.06 11.23 3.61
CA GLY A 82 3.34 11.26 2.33
C GLY A 82 3.54 10.02 1.46
N VAL A 83 4.47 9.12 1.83
CA VAL A 83 4.78 7.91 1.05
C VAL A 83 3.86 6.76 1.47
N GLY A 84 2.92 6.41 0.62
CA GLY A 84 1.85 5.45 0.92
C GLY A 84 2.19 3.97 0.72
N PHE A 85 3.46 3.57 0.79
CA PHE A 85 3.92 2.18 0.57
C PHE A 85 3.29 1.19 1.55
N SER A 86 3.25 1.56 2.84
CA SER A 86 2.71 0.67 3.88
C SER A 86 1.22 0.38 3.69
N LEU A 87 0.42 1.38 3.32
CA LEU A 87 -1.00 1.14 3.02
C LEU A 87 -1.16 0.20 1.82
N HIS A 88 -0.40 0.44 0.76
CA HIS A 88 -0.42 -0.35 -0.45
C HIS A 88 -0.04 -1.81 -0.18
N SER A 89 1.11 -2.03 0.48
CA SER A 89 1.73 -3.34 0.66
C SER A 89 1.15 -4.14 1.81
N GLU A 90 0.82 -3.48 2.94
CA GLU A 90 0.46 -4.17 4.18
C GLU A 90 -1.05 -4.12 4.48
N VAL A 91 -1.82 -3.37 3.67
CA VAL A 91 -3.28 -3.33 3.78
C VAL A 91 -3.93 -3.77 2.47
N VAL A 92 -3.71 -3.05 1.36
CA VAL A 92 -4.44 -3.30 0.11
C VAL A 92 -4.06 -4.63 -0.52
N ALA A 93 -2.77 -4.90 -0.65
CA ALA A 93 -2.29 -6.15 -1.27
C ALA A 93 -2.72 -7.40 -0.49
N PRO A 94 -2.66 -7.47 0.86
CA PRO A 94 -3.22 -8.57 1.63
C PRO A 94 -4.74 -8.76 1.47
N TYR A 95 -5.54 -7.68 1.39
CA TYR A 95 -6.96 -7.79 1.08
C TYR A 95 -7.20 -8.51 -0.25
N LEU A 96 -6.47 -8.09 -1.28
CA LEU A 96 -6.57 -8.72 -2.60
C LEU A 96 -6.06 -10.17 -2.59
N TYR A 97 -4.99 -10.44 -1.85
CA TYR A 97 -4.43 -11.79 -1.73
C TYR A 97 -5.41 -12.77 -1.04
N VAL A 98 -6.07 -12.34 0.04
CA VAL A 98 -6.96 -13.19 0.83
C VAL A 98 -8.34 -13.32 0.18
N TYR A 99 -8.92 -12.23 -0.30
CA TYR A 99 -10.32 -12.18 -0.74
C TYR A 99 -10.49 -12.15 -2.26
N GLY A 100 -9.44 -11.83 -3.01
CA GLY A 100 -9.47 -11.86 -4.47
C GLY A 100 -9.56 -13.28 -5.02
N ASN A 101 -10.23 -13.44 -6.16
CA ASN A 101 -10.16 -14.68 -6.92
C ASN A 101 -8.79 -14.80 -7.64
N GLU A 102 -8.51 -15.97 -8.21
CA GLU A 102 -7.21 -16.25 -8.84
C GLU A 102 -6.89 -15.28 -9.99
N TRP A 103 -7.89 -14.95 -10.83
CA TRP A 103 -7.71 -13.95 -11.89
C TRP A 103 -7.32 -12.57 -11.34
N GLN A 104 -7.96 -12.13 -10.25
CA GLN A 104 -7.65 -10.84 -9.61
C GLN A 104 -6.24 -10.83 -9.01
N ARG A 105 -5.85 -11.91 -8.32
CA ARG A 105 -4.50 -12.06 -7.74
C ARG A 105 -3.43 -11.99 -8.83
N GLN A 106 -3.55 -12.81 -9.86
CA GLN A 106 -2.59 -12.87 -10.97
C GLN A 106 -2.52 -11.56 -11.77
N ARG A 107 -3.64 -10.87 -11.91
CA ARG A 107 -3.72 -9.62 -12.66
C ARG A 107 -3.06 -8.46 -11.94
N TRP A 108 -3.27 -8.34 -10.62
CA TRP A 108 -2.95 -7.11 -9.90
C TRP A 108 -1.73 -7.22 -8.99
N LEU A 109 -1.56 -8.31 -8.23
CA LEU A 109 -0.50 -8.39 -7.22
C LEU A 109 0.92 -8.30 -7.78
N PRO A 110 1.28 -8.95 -8.91
CA PRO A 110 2.60 -8.78 -9.49
C PRO A 110 2.88 -7.34 -9.94
N ALA A 111 1.88 -6.68 -10.55
CA ALA A 111 2.00 -5.28 -10.96
C ALA A 111 2.10 -4.33 -9.75
N MET A 112 1.44 -4.66 -8.64
CA MET A 112 1.56 -3.95 -7.37
C MET A 112 2.97 -4.11 -6.78
N ALA A 113 3.51 -5.32 -6.74
CA ALA A 113 4.87 -5.58 -6.27
C ALA A 113 5.95 -4.84 -7.09
N GLN A 114 5.69 -4.62 -8.39
CA GLN A 114 6.56 -3.88 -9.31
C GLN A 114 6.36 -2.34 -9.24
N GLY A 115 5.41 -1.84 -8.44
CA GLY A 115 5.06 -0.42 -8.38
C GLY A 115 4.43 0.13 -9.68
N GLN A 116 3.88 -0.75 -10.53
CA GLN A 116 3.19 -0.41 -11.77
C GLN A 116 1.69 -0.18 -11.55
N THR A 117 1.15 -0.70 -10.46
CA THR A 117 -0.23 -0.53 -10.02
C THR A 117 -0.23 -0.08 -8.58
N ILE A 118 -0.79 1.08 -8.30
CA ILE A 118 -0.87 1.63 -6.95
C ILE A 118 -2.24 1.29 -6.37
N GLY A 119 -2.24 0.67 -5.18
CA GLY A 119 -3.45 0.29 -4.47
C GLY A 119 -3.90 1.33 -3.45
N ALA A 120 -5.22 1.52 -3.36
CA ALA A 120 -5.88 2.28 -2.30
C ALA A 120 -7.03 1.46 -1.69
N ILE A 121 -7.46 1.84 -0.48
CA ILE A 121 -8.65 1.28 0.16
C ILE A 121 -9.59 2.41 0.59
N ALA A 122 -10.83 2.35 0.13
CA ALA A 122 -11.85 3.35 0.40
C ALA A 122 -12.83 2.84 1.46
N MET A 123 -12.54 3.17 2.73
CA MET A 123 -13.37 2.84 3.89
C MET A 123 -14.14 4.04 4.38
N THR A 124 -13.45 5.12 4.76
CA THR A 124 -13.97 6.33 5.40
C THR A 124 -14.96 7.05 4.51
N GLU A 125 -16.05 7.54 5.11
CA GLU A 125 -17.07 8.37 4.48
C GLU A 125 -17.17 9.73 5.19
N PRO A 126 -17.81 10.76 4.60
CA PRO A 126 -17.91 12.07 5.24
C PRO A 126 -18.44 12.04 6.68
N ASP A 127 -19.37 11.13 6.98
CA ASP A 127 -20.01 10.98 8.29
C ASP A 127 -19.56 9.73 9.05
N VAL A 128 -18.61 8.93 8.51
CA VAL A 128 -18.24 7.63 9.05
C VAL A 128 -16.72 7.43 9.04
N GLY A 129 -16.16 7.30 10.24
CA GLY A 129 -14.73 6.99 10.46
C GLY A 129 -14.53 5.65 11.16
N SER A 130 -14.30 5.68 12.47
CA SER A 130 -14.01 4.49 13.29
C SER A 130 -15.16 3.47 13.33
N ASP A 131 -16.40 3.92 13.28
CA ASP A 131 -17.57 3.04 13.21
C ASP A 131 -17.88 2.62 11.77
N LEU A 132 -17.10 1.69 11.23
CA LEU A 132 -17.30 1.17 9.87
C LEU A 132 -18.65 0.46 9.67
N LYS A 133 -19.36 0.07 10.73
CA LYS A 133 -20.70 -0.49 10.61
C LYS A 133 -21.73 0.54 10.13
N ALA A 134 -21.45 1.82 10.35
CA ALA A 134 -22.30 2.92 9.93
C ALA A 134 -22.12 3.35 8.46
N ILE A 135 -21.25 2.72 7.68
CA ILE A 135 -21.05 3.06 6.26
C ILE A 135 -22.37 3.08 5.50
N ARG A 136 -22.49 4.01 4.56
CA ARG A 136 -23.68 4.23 3.75
C ARG A 136 -23.49 3.88 2.27
N THR A 137 -22.25 3.79 1.81
CA THR A 137 -21.95 3.30 0.45
C THR A 137 -22.56 1.94 0.25
N THR A 138 -23.30 1.78 -0.83
CA THR A 138 -23.99 0.53 -1.19
C THR A 138 -23.39 -0.06 -2.47
N ALA A 139 -23.39 -1.40 -2.56
CA ALA A 139 -23.05 -2.12 -3.78
C ALA A 139 -24.18 -3.07 -4.14
N ARG A 140 -25.00 -2.69 -5.12
CA ARG A 140 -26.14 -3.48 -5.58
C ARG A 140 -25.77 -4.25 -6.84
N ARG A 141 -26.06 -5.54 -6.84
CA ARG A 141 -25.88 -6.37 -8.05
C ARG A 141 -26.89 -5.98 -9.12
N ASP A 142 -26.39 -5.83 -10.35
CA ASP A 142 -27.21 -5.55 -11.54
C ASP A 142 -26.72 -6.44 -12.69
N GLY A 143 -27.40 -7.57 -12.90
CA GLY A 143 -26.98 -8.60 -13.84
C GLY A 143 -25.61 -9.20 -13.49
N GLY A 144 -24.63 -9.00 -14.35
CA GLY A 144 -23.21 -9.40 -14.18
C GLY A 144 -22.35 -8.39 -13.43
N ASP A 145 -22.87 -7.19 -13.20
CA ASP A 145 -22.13 -6.05 -12.65
C ASP A 145 -22.58 -5.69 -11.22
N TYR A 146 -21.88 -4.73 -10.61
CA TYR A 146 -22.27 -4.09 -9.37
C TYR A 146 -22.39 -2.58 -9.57
N VAL A 147 -23.50 -2.00 -9.14
CA VAL A 147 -23.69 -0.55 -9.08
C VAL A 147 -23.32 -0.09 -7.69
N ILE A 148 -22.24 0.68 -7.59
CA ILE A 148 -21.76 1.27 -6.33
C ILE A 148 -22.29 2.71 -6.25
N ASN A 149 -22.92 3.06 -5.11
CA ASN A 149 -23.42 4.40 -4.85
C ASN A 149 -23.02 4.84 -3.43
N GLY A 150 -22.36 5.98 -3.33
CA GLY A 150 -21.87 6.54 -2.07
C GLY A 150 -20.74 7.55 -2.27
N ALA A 151 -20.17 8.00 -1.15
CA ALA A 151 -19.04 8.91 -1.13
C ALA A 151 -17.99 8.42 -0.15
N LYS A 152 -16.73 8.47 -0.54
CA LYS A 152 -15.57 8.12 0.29
C LYS A 152 -14.65 9.34 0.42
N THR A 153 -14.01 9.50 1.59
CA THR A 153 -13.17 10.66 1.88
C THR A 153 -11.86 10.24 2.57
N PHE A 154 -10.84 11.09 2.50
CA PHE A 154 -9.53 10.88 3.11
C PHE A 154 -8.88 9.55 2.70
N ILE A 155 -8.93 9.22 1.41
CA ILE A 155 -8.39 7.97 0.89
C ILE A 155 -6.90 8.15 0.58
N SER A 156 -6.05 7.53 1.38
CA SER A 156 -4.60 7.48 1.12
C SER A 156 -4.34 6.84 -0.25
N ASN A 157 -3.40 7.39 -1.00
CA ASN A 157 -3.14 7.07 -2.40
C ASN A 157 -4.28 7.41 -3.37
N GLY A 158 -5.39 8.00 -2.93
CA GLY A 158 -6.59 8.20 -3.76
C GLY A 158 -6.37 9.01 -5.05
N LEU A 159 -5.37 9.90 -5.08
CA LEU A 159 -5.00 10.66 -6.29
C LEU A 159 -4.08 9.89 -7.25
N ASN A 160 -3.39 8.85 -6.75
CA ASN A 160 -2.36 8.13 -7.49
C ASN A 160 -2.76 6.69 -7.81
N CYS A 161 -3.85 6.18 -7.24
CA CYS A 161 -4.19 4.77 -7.33
C CYS A 161 -4.74 4.37 -8.70
N ASP A 162 -4.35 3.16 -9.10
CA ASP A 162 -4.90 2.45 -10.27
C ASP A 162 -5.96 1.43 -9.84
N LEU A 163 -5.90 1.00 -8.59
CA LEU A 163 -6.80 0.00 -8.01
C LEU A 163 -7.32 0.48 -6.66
N VAL A 164 -8.64 0.40 -6.46
CA VAL A 164 -9.28 0.74 -5.18
C VAL A 164 -10.09 -0.44 -4.65
N VAL A 165 -9.80 -0.85 -3.42
CA VAL A 165 -10.69 -1.73 -2.64
C VAL A 165 -11.77 -0.86 -2.01
N VAL A 166 -13.02 -1.00 -2.42
CA VAL A 166 -14.14 -0.20 -1.92
C VAL A 166 -14.93 -1.00 -0.89
N VAL A 167 -15.06 -0.45 0.33
CA VAL A 167 -15.91 -1.04 1.37
C VAL A 167 -17.32 -0.51 1.21
N ALA A 168 -18.28 -1.41 0.95
CA ALA A 168 -19.70 -1.11 0.71
C ALA A 168 -20.60 -2.16 1.37
N LYS A 169 -21.92 -1.82 1.53
CA LYS A 169 -23.00 -2.74 1.97
C LYS A 169 -23.76 -3.27 0.79
#